data_5c75cd5de80d1a8000674c1793b71417
#
_entry.id   5c75cd5de80d1a8000674c1793b71417
#
_cell.length_a   1.000
_cell.length_b   1.000
_cell.length_c   1.000
_cell.angle_alpha   90.00
_cell.angle_beta   90.00
_cell.angle_gamma   90.00
#
_symmetry.space_group_name_H-M   'P 1'
#
loop_
_entity.id
_entity.type
_entity.pdbx_description
1 polymer ?
#
loop_
_entity_poly.entity_id
_entity_poly.type
_entity_poly.pdbx_seq_one_letter_code
_entity_poly.pdbx_strand_id
1 'polypeptide(L)'
;MTRDPNDNFVAESNMTDSNETSFPAHEENRNVELHAYSREICNRLQQIVTEAKLEITYPPSRYDTGDLLTYHLIGICPDVRGRAVFEVDKFVGGGFAGQVYRVKLIEKEIDGAPNLLNLEFGKKYAIKILIPPSRFSVLFRNSIYWLAYQGPFSAQVHFAAARVGVLWQKLIRRGAKIYFGSEQAIVDTYATFYDERLNSFGEVNEWVSGRNWKFEIDNKIFQRKHTKKLDQIPDDGSVNSPEYLAKRKFMAKLVQLLHDMGAPELARQYEWATMKSQPNALKRVDSSNENANDLTAIDFRAGLALLPFLPMSPADFKLIVKGLFRGNLVQFDRGNLIKLDGFIQQHQQEFADLMPAYEELKVREPQYRSSTPDISHQGIKLIYNRPLRKNVKAGLIRGWECKELVDDKHKEKLNKSFFRFFIFYILGILPLLGKFIRKLWGNDGYSRHIKNILVKKGYFRRTLRAKQAHALIDWHRDGRVNERRALKLLDSPTSFWLQKVCIAWLPPKWHRFFTDKKYAWESIKYTVTYPVRFYRDAEFRETWLLQQVAAGHDEGMLSDAEADYIRERVKDPFIQKYLKCVAVHVATLPIT
;
A
#
# COMPACT_ATOMS: atom_id res chain seq x y z
N MET A 1 5.17 -15.33 67.94
CA MET A 1 6.10 -14.20 67.96
C MET A 1 6.87 -14.24 66.64
N THR A 2 6.48 -13.41 65.74
CA THR A 2 7.32 -12.88 64.66
C THR A 2 6.47 -12.00 63.75
N ARG A 3 6.84 -10.77 63.63
CA ARG A 3 6.15 -9.70 62.94
C ARG A 3 6.36 -9.81 61.42
N ASP A 4 5.28 -9.56 60.69
CA ASP A 4 5.19 -9.27 59.27
C ASP A 4 5.62 -7.81 59.04
N PRO A 5 6.40 -7.49 57.98
CA PRO A 5 6.60 -6.12 57.56
C PRO A 5 6.05 -5.91 56.14
N ASN A 6 4.80 -5.61 56.05
CA ASN A 6 4.22 -4.86 54.92
C ASN A 6 4.20 -3.39 55.34
N ASP A 7 5.16 -2.62 54.88
CA ASP A 7 5.09 -1.17 54.92
C ASP A 7 5.17 -0.62 53.51
N ASN A 8 4.03 -0.05 53.12
CA ASN A 8 3.83 0.75 51.93
C ASN A 8 4.74 1.97 51.92
N PHE A 9 5.62 2.08 50.94
CA PHE A 9 6.19 3.36 50.51
C PHE A 9 5.38 3.91 49.37
N VAL A 10 4.41 4.76 49.66
CA VAL A 10 3.82 5.71 48.74
C VAL A 10 4.80 6.89 48.66
N ALA A 11 5.57 6.93 47.61
CA ALA A 11 6.33 8.12 47.25
C ALA A 11 5.36 9.09 46.57
N GLU A 12 4.88 10.06 47.33
CA GLU A 12 4.33 11.30 46.77
C GLU A 12 5.46 12.03 46.03
N SER A 13 5.53 11.87 44.73
CA SER A 13 6.28 12.79 43.88
C SER A 13 5.45 14.05 43.72
N ASN A 14 5.83 15.08 44.45
CA ASN A 14 5.43 16.46 44.16
C ASN A 14 5.83 16.78 42.72
N MET A 15 4.89 16.64 41.81
CA MET A 15 4.95 17.29 40.50
C MET A 15 4.78 18.78 40.76
N THR A 16 5.89 19.48 40.79
CA THR A 16 5.91 20.92 40.61
C THR A 16 5.28 21.20 39.25
N ASP A 17 4.18 21.97 39.28
CA ASP A 17 3.57 22.64 38.13
C ASP A 17 4.64 23.38 37.35
N SER A 18 5.26 22.70 36.41
CA SER A 18 5.92 23.38 35.30
C SER A 18 4.81 23.80 34.37
N ASN A 19 4.52 25.08 34.33
CA ASN A 19 3.74 25.73 33.31
C ASN A 19 4.19 25.23 31.94
N GLU A 20 3.53 24.19 31.44
CA GLU A 20 3.56 23.86 30.03
C GLU A 20 2.92 25.05 29.29
N THR A 21 3.78 25.94 28.83
CA THR A 21 3.42 26.92 27.82
C THR A 21 3.02 26.13 26.59
N SER A 22 1.72 25.86 26.46
CA SER A 22 1.13 25.29 25.24
C SER A 22 1.47 26.24 24.10
N PHE A 23 2.36 25.81 23.24
CA PHE A 23 2.82 26.60 22.11
C PHE A 23 1.64 26.95 21.19
N PRO A 24 1.41 28.22 20.86
CA PRO A 24 0.24 28.64 20.06
C PRO A 24 0.19 28.03 18.67
N ALA A 25 1.32 27.61 18.11
CA ALA A 25 1.37 26.90 16.83
C ALA A 25 0.71 25.51 16.86
N HIS A 26 0.68 24.83 18.01
CA HIS A 26 -0.01 23.56 18.16
C HIS A 26 -1.54 23.72 18.20
N GLU A 27 -2.03 24.83 18.74
CA GLU A 27 -3.46 25.15 18.73
C GLU A 27 -3.94 25.62 17.35
N GLU A 28 -3.16 26.39 16.61
CA GLU A 28 -3.51 26.81 15.25
C GLU A 28 -3.50 25.63 14.26
N ASN A 29 -2.53 24.73 14.35
CA ASN A 29 -2.53 23.49 13.57
C ASN A 29 -3.68 22.53 13.99
N ARG A 30 -3.98 22.40 15.28
CA ARG A 30 -5.16 21.66 15.74
C ARG A 30 -6.45 22.18 15.14
N ASN A 31 -6.61 23.48 14.98
CA ASN A 31 -7.84 24.07 14.42
C ASN A 31 -8.04 23.82 12.92
N VAL A 32 -6.96 23.63 12.15
CA VAL A 32 -7.03 23.30 10.72
C VAL A 32 -7.05 21.77 10.50
N GLU A 33 -6.40 20.99 11.36
CA GLU A 33 -6.37 19.52 11.31
C GLU A 33 -7.57 18.84 11.98
N LEU A 34 -8.44 19.59 12.65
CA LEU A 34 -9.51 19.05 13.50
C LEU A 34 -10.58 18.23 12.74
N HIS A 35 -10.12 17.11 12.23
CA HIS A 35 -10.95 15.92 12.05
C HIS A 35 -10.42 14.83 12.98
N ALA A 36 -10.83 14.83 14.23
CA ALA A 36 -10.60 13.70 15.10
C ALA A 36 -11.44 12.52 14.59
N TYR A 37 -10.77 11.44 14.18
CA TYR A 37 -11.44 10.19 13.87
C TYR A 37 -12.16 9.70 15.13
N SER A 38 -13.46 9.44 15.03
CA SER A 38 -14.26 8.88 16.11
C SER A 38 -14.68 7.46 15.74
N ARG A 39 -14.16 6.49 16.48
CA ARG A 39 -14.54 5.07 16.34
C ARG A 39 -16.00 4.86 16.74
N GLU A 40 -16.49 5.63 17.69
CA GLU A 40 -17.86 5.56 18.18
C GLU A 40 -18.87 5.84 17.06
N ILE A 41 -18.67 6.93 16.29
CA ILE A 41 -19.56 7.23 15.16
C ILE A 41 -19.50 6.16 14.07
N CYS A 42 -18.31 5.62 13.79
CA CYS A 42 -18.17 4.53 12.82
C CYS A 42 -18.92 3.28 13.28
N ASN A 43 -18.85 2.92 14.56
CA ASN A 43 -19.57 1.79 15.13
C ASN A 43 -21.09 2.00 15.07
N ARG A 44 -21.57 3.19 15.41
CA ARG A 44 -22.99 3.56 15.32
C ARG A 44 -23.50 3.48 13.88
N LEU A 45 -22.76 3.99 12.93
CA LEU A 45 -23.10 3.90 11.51
C LEU A 45 -23.07 2.44 11.00
N GLN A 46 -22.10 1.64 11.47
CA GLN A 46 -21.99 0.23 11.12
C GLN A 46 -23.18 -0.58 11.68
N GLN A 47 -23.65 -0.24 12.87
CA GLN A 47 -24.84 -0.85 13.46
C GLN A 47 -26.08 -0.64 12.55
N ILE A 48 -26.27 0.57 12.00
CA ILE A 48 -27.36 0.86 11.05
C ILE A 48 -27.27 -0.03 9.81
N VAL A 49 -26.04 -0.25 9.29
CA VAL A 49 -25.81 -1.13 8.16
C VAL A 49 -26.21 -2.58 8.49
N THR A 50 -25.84 -3.05 9.68
CA THR A 50 -26.14 -4.42 10.14
C THR A 50 -27.64 -4.62 10.40
N GLU A 51 -28.29 -3.66 11.07
CA GLU A 51 -29.74 -3.69 11.38
C GLU A 51 -30.62 -3.64 10.12
N ALA A 52 -30.09 -3.15 9.01
CA ALA A 52 -30.84 -3.14 7.75
C ALA A 52 -31.15 -4.54 7.22
N LYS A 53 -30.46 -5.59 7.68
CA LYS A 53 -30.66 -7.02 7.31
C LYS A 53 -30.82 -7.19 5.79
N LEU A 54 -29.81 -6.75 5.04
CA LEU A 54 -29.79 -6.83 3.59
C LEU A 54 -29.26 -8.19 3.12
N GLU A 55 -29.65 -8.59 1.91
CA GLU A 55 -29.15 -9.80 1.23
C GLU A 55 -27.69 -9.66 0.74
N ILE A 56 -27.11 -8.48 0.90
CA ILE A 56 -25.72 -8.18 0.54
C ILE A 56 -24.97 -7.60 1.73
N THR A 57 -23.68 -7.81 1.77
CA THR A 57 -22.78 -7.20 2.73
C THR A 57 -22.13 -5.94 2.16
N TYR A 58 -21.76 -5.02 3.04
CA TYR A 58 -20.92 -3.87 2.71
C TYR A 58 -19.57 -4.07 3.40
N PRO A 59 -18.56 -4.62 2.70
CA PRO A 59 -17.24 -4.79 3.29
C PRO A 59 -16.61 -3.41 3.59
N PRO A 60 -15.79 -3.31 4.64
CA PRO A 60 -15.06 -2.09 4.91
C PRO A 60 -14.11 -1.77 3.75
N SER A 61 -13.80 -0.50 3.55
CA SER A 61 -12.79 -0.10 2.56
C SER A 61 -11.36 -0.25 3.11
N ARG A 62 -11.21 -0.13 4.42
CA ARG A 62 -9.96 -0.27 5.17
C ARG A 62 -10.22 -0.61 6.63
N TYR A 63 -9.17 -0.95 7.35
CA TYR A 63 -9.16 -1.17 8.79
C TYR A 63 -8.77 0.09 9.56
N ASP A 64 -9.24 0.18 10.79
CA ASP A 64 -8.97 1.29 11.69
C ASP A 64 -8.00 0.87 12.81
N THR A 65 -7.32 1.82 13.43
CA THR A 65 -6.45 1.58 14.59
C THR A 65 -7.24 0.87 15.70
N GLY A 66 -6.67 -0.19 16.26
CA GLY A 66 -7.28 -1.06 17.27
C GLY A 66 -8.19 -2.15 16.70
N ASP A 67 -8.33 -2.30 15.37
CA ASP A 67 -9.01 -3.45 14.79
C ASP A 67 -8.15 -4.70 14.96
N LEU A 68 -8.81 -5.82 15.31
CA LEU A 68 -8.17 -7.13 15.38
C LEU A 68 -8.33 -7.85 14.06
N LEU A 69 -7.20 -8.26 13.50
CA LEU A 69 -7.11 -8.96 12.22
C LEU A 69 -6.65 -10.39 12.46
N THR A 70 -7.54 -11.35 12.21
CA THR A 70 -7.23 -12.77 12.34
C THR A 70 -6.97 -13.35 10.95
N TYR A 71 -5.77 -13.92 10.74
CA TYR A 71 -5.38 -14.50 9.48
C TYR A 71 -4.86 -15.92 9.63
N HIS A 72 -5.18 -16.76 8.64
CA HIS A 72 -4.47 -18.01 8.40
C HIS A 72 -3.25 -17.72 7.55
N LEU A 73 -2.09 -17.84 8.16
CA LEU A 73 -0.80 -17.54 7.55
C LEU A 73 -0.22 -18.78 6.86
N ILE A 74 0.44 -18.55 5.73
CA ILE A 74 1.27 -19.53 5.04
C ILE A 74 2.67 -18.97 5.02
N GLY A 75 3.58 -19.58 5.79
CA GLY A 75 4.97 -19.18 5.93
C GLY A 75 5.77 -19.26 4.63
N ILE A 76 6.93 -18.61 4.63
CA ILE A 76 7.85 -18.62 3.51
C ILE A 76 9.14 -19.24 4.01
N CYS A 77 9.36 -20.49 3.69
CA CYS A 77 10.52 -21.24 4.12
C CYS A 77 10.85 -21.11 5.62
N PRO A 78 10.31 -22.00 6.44
CA PRO A 78 9.53 -23.16 6.03
C PRO A 78 8.09 -22.83 5.64
N ASP A 79 7.45 -23.68 4.81
CA ASP A 79 6.02 -23.63 4.50
C ASP A 79 5.21 -24.14 5.70
N VAL A 80 5.11 -23.32 6.72
CA VAL A 80 4.38 -23.60 7.94
C VAL A 80 3.07 -22.86 7.91
N ARG A 81 2.01 -23.51 8.35
CA ARG A 81 0.69 -22.91 8.45
C ARG A 81 0.38 -22.60 9.90
N GLY A 82 -0.34 -21.53 10.12
CA GLY A 82 -0.76 -21.17 11.45
C GLY A 82 -1.79 -20.04 11.42
N ARG A 83 -2.38 -19.79 12.58
CA ARG A 83 -3.29 -18.67 12.81
C ARG A 83 -2.54 -17.59 13.57
N ALA A 84 -2.74 -16.34 13.19
CA ALA A 84 -2.22 -15.20 13.93
C ALA A 84 -3.28 -14.10 14.05
N VAL A 85 -3.26 -13.40 15.18
CA VAL A 85 -4.11 -12.24 15.45
C VAL A 85 -3.20 -11.03 15.58
N PHE A 86 -3.47 -10.02 14.77
CA PHE A 86 -2.76 -8.76 14.77
C PHE A 86 -3.70 -7.63 15.18
N GLU A 87 -3.20 -6.70 15.99
CA GLU A 87 -3.87 -5.44 16.28
C GLU A 87 -3.32 -4.37 15.34
N VAL A 88 -4.21 -3.63 14.69
CA VAL A 88 -3.84 -2.50 13.84
C VAL A 88 -3.38 -1.35 14.73
N ASP A 89 -2.10 -1.00 14.64
CA ASP A 89 -1.50 0.14 15.32
C ASP A 89 -1.71 1.45 14.52
N LYS A 90 -1.45 1.41 13.21
CA LYS A 90 -1.59 2.58 12.33
C LYS A 90 -1.86 2.16 10.89
N PHE A 91 -2.78 2.86 10.23
CA PHE A 91 -2.84 2.83 8.76
C PHE A 91 -1.71 3.69 8.20
N VAL A 92 -0.76 3.07 7.53
CA VAL A 92 0.45 3.74 7.01
C VAL A 92 0.14 4.49 5.72
N GLY A 93 -0.68 3.88 4.88
CA GLY A 93 -1.07 4.48 3.62
C GLY A 93 -1.54 3.44 2.62
N GLY A 94 -1.99 3.91 1.48
CA GLY A 94 -2.42 3.06 0.40
C GLY A 94 -2.22 3.71 -0.94
N GLY A 95 -1.79 2.91 -1.88
CA GLY A 95 -1.56 3.34 -3.26
C GLY A 95 -2.35 2.49 -4.24
N PHE A 96 -1.90 2.53 -5.49
CA PHE A 96 -2.50 1.76 -6.57
C PHE A 96 -2.42 0.24 -6.35
N ALA A 97 -1.31 -0.25 -5.78
CA ALA A 97 -1.06 -1.67 -5.60
C ALA A 97 -1.76 -2.28 -4.38
N GLY A 98 -1.97 -1.51 -3.32
CA GLY A 98 -2.53 -2.03 -2.08
C GLY A 98 -2.56 -1.02 -0.96
N GLN A 99 -2.89 -1.50 0.23
CA GLN A 99 -2.92 -0.75 1.48
C GLN A 99 -1.98 -1.39 2.49
N VAL A 100 -1.30 -0.56 3.29
CA VAL A 100 -0.28 -0.97 4.25
C VAL A 100 -0.68 -0.54 5.65
N TYR A 101 -0.56 -1.46 6.60
CA TYR A 101 -0.82 -1.26 8.01
C TYR A 101 0.41 -1.59 8.83
N ARG A 102 0.71 -0.78 9.84
CA ARG A 102 1.57 -1.17 10.94
C ARG A 102 0.70 -1.90 11.95
N VAL A 103 1.11 -3.10 12.33
CA VAL A 103 0.37 -3.97 13.24
C VAL A 103 1.28 -4.51 14.34
N LYS A 104 0.69 -4.92 15.47
CA LYS A 104 1.34 -5.67 16.53
C LYS A 104 0.80 -7.09 16.57
N LEU A 105 1.66 -8.08 16.76
CA LEU A 105 1.24 -9.45 16.95
C LEU A 105 0.73 -9.63 18.39
N ILE A 106 -0.55 -10.06 18.51
CA ILE A 106 -1.21 -10.29 19.80
C ILE A 106 -1.27 -11.77 20.14
N GLU A 107 -1.60 -12.62 19.17
CA GLU A 107 -1.77 -14.06 19.35
C GLU A 107 -1.20 -14.80 18.14
N LYS A 108 -0.59 -15.94 18.36
CA LYS A 108 -0.21 -16.87 17.31
C LYS A 108 -0.43 -18.31 17.74
N GLU A 109 -1.00 -19.09 16.86
CA GLU A 109 -1.14 -20.53 16.95
C GLU A 109 -0.59 -21.12 15.66
N ILE A 110 0.50 -21.89 15.76
CA ILE A 110 1.22 -22.43 14.60
C ILE A 110 1.21 -23.94 14.68
N ASP A 111 0.78 -24.58 13.62
CA ASP A 111 0.74 -26.03 13.50
C ASP A 111 2.16 -26.61 13.60
N GLY A 112 2.44 -27.34 14.66
CA GLY A 112 3.62 -28.18 14.82
C GLY A 112 4.86 -27.57 15.46
N ALA A 113 5.07 -26.23 15.46
CA ALA A 113 6.18 -25.61 16.22
C ALA A 113 6.03 -24.08 16.35
N PRO A 114 6.05 -23.55 17.57
CA PRO A 114 5.69 -22.16 17.83
C PRO A 114 6.66 -21.09 17.30
N ASN A 115 7.86 -21.44 16.87
CA ASN A 115 8.90 -20.47 16.45
C ASN A 115 9.18 -20.43 14.95
N LEU A 116 8.51 -21.27 14.14
CA LEU A 116 8.86 -21.45 12.72
C LEU A 116 8.55 -20.25 11.81
N LEU A 117 7.65 -19.34 12.20
CA LEU A 117 7.37 -18.14 11.39
C LEU A 117 8.25 -16.94 11.72
N ASN A 118 9.16 -17.03 12.69
CA ASN A 118 9.98 -15.92 13.20
C ASN A 118 9.17 -14.67 13.56
N LEU A 119 7.91 -14.87 13.98
CA LEU A 119 7.05 -13.81 14.46
C LEU A 119 7.13 -13.74 15.99
N GLU A 120 7.41 -12.57 16.54
CA GLU A 120 7.58 -12.32 17.97
C GLU A 120 6.39 -11.51 18.51
N PHE A 121 5.90 -11.87 19.70
CA PHE A 121 4.83 -11.15 20.37
C PHE A 121 5.24 -9.71 20.66
N GLY A 122 4.31 -8.78 20.50
CA GLY A 122 4.52 -7.36 20.75
C GLY A 122 5.38 -6.63 19.72
N LYS A 123 6.05 -7.36 18.83
CA LYS A 123 6.82 -6.76 17.74
C LYS A 123 5.90 -6.18 16.67
N LYS A 124 6.34 -5.09 16.07
CA LYS A 124 5.62 -4.43 14.97
C LYS A 124 5.93 -5.10 13.64
N TYR A 125 4.89 -5.25 12.82
CA TYR A 125 4.97 -5.79 11.47
C TYR A 125 4.27 -4.86 10.48
N ALA A 126 4.61 -4.99 9.20
CA ALA A 126 3.91 -4.35 8.10
C ALA A 126 3.01 -5.39 7.41
N ILE A 127 1.70 -5.19 7.47
CA ILE A 127 0.75 -5.97 6.69
C ILE A 127 0.40 -5.17 5.43
N LYS A 128 0.65 -5.78 4.25
CA LYS A 128 0.28 -5.21 2.97
C LYS A 128 -0.82 -6.05 2.34
N ILE A 129 -2.01 -5.46 2.17
CA ILE A 129 -3.16 -6.10 1.52
C ILE A 129 -3.27 -5.57 0.11
N LEU A 130 -3.36 -6.46 -0.88
CA LEU A 130 -3.21 -6.16 -2.31
C LEU A 130 -4.51 -5.60 -2.94
N ILE A 131 -5.14 -4.67 -2.23
CA ILE A 131 -6.31 -3.93 -2.71
C ILE A 131 -6.19 -2.45 -2.30
N PRO A 132 -6.47 -1.49 -3.21
CA PRO A 132 -6.46 -0.08 -2.84
C PRO A 132 -7.48 0.26 -1.75
N PRO A 133 -7.20 1.26 -0.89
CA PRO A 133 -8.06 1.58 0.25
C PRO A 133 -9.34 2.34 -0.13
N SER A 134 -9.39 2.96 -1.30
CA SER A 134 -10.56 3.72 -1.73
C SER A 134 -11.29 3.07 -2.89
N ARG A 135 -12.63 3.23 -2.93
CA ARG A 135 -13.46 2.71 -4.03
C ARG A 135 -13.09 3.33 -5.37
N PHE A 136 -12.73 4.60 -5.38
CA PHE A 136 -12.26 5.26 -6.59
C PHE A 136 -10.96 4.64 -7.08
N SER A 137 -9.99 4.43 -6.20
CA SER A 137 -8.72 3.78 -6.56
C SER A 137 -8.93 2.35 -7.05
N VAL A 138 -9.87 1.60 -6.44
CA VAL A 138 -10.24 0.26 -6.91
C VAL A 138 -10.87 0.32 -8.31
N LEU A 139 -11.79 1.25 -8.55
CA LEU A 139 -12.43 1.43 -9.86
C LEU A 139 -11.37 1.81 -10.92
N PHE A 140 -10.54 2.78 -10.62
CA PHE A 140 -9.47 3.24 -11.48
C PHE A 140 -8.48 2.12 -11.82
N ARG A 141 -7.98 1.39 -10.80
CA ARG A 141 -7.12 0.22 -11.01
C ARG A 141 -7.78 -0.84 -11.87
N ASN A 142 -9.05 -1.15 -11.58
CA ASN A 142 -9.78 -2.17 -12.34
C ASN A 142 -10.02 -1.75 -13.78
N SER A 143 -10.22 -0.45 -14.05
CA SER A 143 -10.37 0.09 -15.40
C SER A 143 -9.06 0.02 -16.18
N ILE A 144 -7.94 0.36 -15.53
CA ILE A 144 -6.61 0.23 -16.12
C ILE A 144 -6.28 -1.25 -16.39
N TYR A 145 -6.55 -2.12 -15.44
CA TYR A 145 -6.34 -3.55 -15.63
C TYR A 145 -7.22 -4.10 -16.74
N TRP A 146 -8.47 -3.63 -16.84
CA TRP A 146 -9.35 -4.04 -17.93
C TRP A 146 -8.76 -3.65 -19.29
N LEU A 147 -8.26 -2.42 -19.42
CA LEU A 147 -7.64 -1.94 -20.66
C LEU A 147 -6.33 -2.69 -20.96
N ALA A 148 -5.50 -2.85 -19.95
CA ALA A 148 -4.15 -3.38 -20.08
C ALA A 148 -4.11 -4.90 -20.27
N TYR A 149 -5.00 -5.62 -19.58
CA TYR A 149 -5.09 -7.08 -19.62
C TYR A 149 -6.19 -7.58 -20.58
N GLN A 150 -6.59 -6.72 -21.49
CA GLN A 150 -7.50 -7.08 -22.55
C GLN A 150 -8.87 -7.53 -22.03
N GLY A 151 -9.49 -6.63 -21.30
CA GLY A 151 -10.87 -6.76 -20.90
C GLY A 151 -11.13 -7.84 -19.86
N PRO A 152 -11.85 -8.92 -20.23
CA PRO A 152 -12.33 -9.89 -19.26
C PRO A 152 -11.23 -10.58 -18.44
N PHE A 153 -10.02 -10.69 -18.97
CA PHE A 153 -8.88 -11.30 -18.28
C PHE A 153 -8.39 -10.48 -17.08
N SER A 154 -8.75 -9.21 -16.99
CA SER A 154 -8.38 -8.33 -15.88
C SER A 154 -8.94 -8.76 -14.52
N ALA A 155 -9.92 -9.66 -14.51
CA ALA A 155 -10.56 -10.12 -13.28
C ALA A 155 -9.77 -11.21 -12.54
N GLN A 156 -8.66 -11.67 -13.06
CA GLN A 156 -7.91 -12.75 -12.46
C GLN A 156 -7.35 -12.39 -11.08
N VAL A 157 -7.60 -13.27 -10.12
CA VAL A 157 -6.97 -13.27 -8.80
C VAL A 157 -6.44 -14.67 -8.57
N HIS A 158 -5.15 -14.79 -8.34
CA HIS A 158 -4.51 -16.08 -8.21
C HIS A 158 -3.56 -16.13 -7.03
N PHE A 159 -3.66 -17.18 -6.23
CA PHE A 159 -2.79 -17.39 -5.07
C PHE A 159 -1.30 -17.40 -5.47
N ALA A 160 -0.97 -18.04 -6.59
CA ALA A 160 0.39 -18.09 -7.08
C ALA A 160 0.99 -16.69 -7.31
N ALA A 161 0.20 -15.69 -7.72
CA ALA A 161 0.69 -14.33 -7.91
C ALA A 161 1.18 -13.69 -6.59
N ALA A 162 0.44 -13.92 -5.48
CA ALA A 162 0.86 -13.46 -4.16
C ALA A 162 2.11 -14.19 -3.68
N ARG A 163 2.16 -15.52 -3.85
CA ARG A 163 3.32 -16.34 -3.45
C ARG A 163 4.58 -16.01 -4.23
N VAL A 164 4.48 -15.88 -5.55
CA VAL A 164 5.63 -15.56 -6.41
C VAL A 164 6.32 -14.27 -5.96
N GLY A 165 5.57 -13.23 -5.63
CA GLY A 165 6.16 -11.96 -5.19
C GLY A 165 6.99 -12.11 -3.91
N VAL A 166 6.46 -12.79 -2.89
CA VAL A 166 7.16 -12.97 -1.61
C VAL A 166 8.31 -13.98 -1.69
N LEU A 167 8.18 -15.01 -2.52
CA LEU A 167 9.26 -15.97 -2.77
C LEU A 167 10.46 -15.29 -3.46
N TRP A 168 10.20 -14.47 -4.49
CA TRP A 168 11.24 -13.65 -5.10
C TRP A 168 11.90 -12.74 -4.09
N GLN A 169 11.12 -12.03 -3.28
CA GLN A 169 11.64 -11.12 -2.26
C GLN A 169 12.55 -11.85 -1.25
N LYS A 170 12.16 -13.05 -0.81
CA LYS A 170 12.97 -13.86 0.12
C LYS A 170 14.31 -14.27 -0.48
N LEU A 171 14.31 -14.71 -1.73
CA LEU A 171 15.53 -15.08 -2.46
C LEU A 171 16.40 -13.85 -2.74
N ILE A 172 15.81 -12.72 -3.13
CA ILE A 172 16.54 -11.46 -3.36
C ILE A 172 17.19 -10.98 -2.06
N ARG A 173 16.51 -11.12 -0.92
CA ARG A 173 17.05 -10.80 0.39
C ARG A 173 18.33 -11.58 0.68
N ARG A 174 18.37 -12.88 0.37
CA ARG A 174 19.57 -13.70 0.48
C ARG A 174 20.66 -13.26 -0.51
N GLY A 175 20.30 -12.96 -1.74
CA GLY A 175 21.21 -12.38 -2.72
C GLY A 175 21.81 -11.05 -2.27
N ALA A 176 21.05 -10.25 -1.51
CA ALA A 176 21.56 -8.99 -0.96
C ALA A 176 22.70 -9.21 0.05
N LYS A 177 22.70 -10.31 0.80
CA LYS A 177 23.83 -10.66 1.67
C LYS A 177 25.15 -10.78 0.90
N ILE A 178 25.08 -11.31 -0.33
CA ILE A 178 26.25 -11.47 -1.21
C ILE A 178 26.73 -10.10 -1.73
N TYR A 179 25.80 -9.23 -2.13
CA TYR A 179 26.13 -7.94 -2.74
C TYR A 179 26.43 -6.82 -1.75
N PHE A 180 25.72 -6.79 -0.63
CA PHE A 180 25.81 -5.74 0.39
C PHE A 180 26.47 -6.18 1.68
N GLY A 181 26.75 -7.47 1.85
CA GLY A 181 27.24 -8.05 3.11
C GLY A 181 26.16 -8.22 4.18
N SER A 182 24.91 -7.80 3.89
CA SER A 182 23.80 -7.86 4.83
C SER A 182 22.47 -8.16 4.11
N GLU A 183 21.65 -8.99 4.75
CA GLU A 183 20.27 -9.22 4.30
C GLU A 183 19.35 -8.02 4.56
N GLN A 184 19.71 -7.11 5.46
CA GLN A 184 18.91 -5.95 5.84
C GLN A 184 18.71 -4.93 4.71
N ALA A 185 19.50 -5.02 3.64
CA ALA A 185 19.29 -4.23 2.43
C ALA A 185 17.92 -4.47 1.77
N ILE A 186 17.27 -5.59 2.08
CA ILE A 186 15.93 -5.97 1.61
C ILE A 186 15.04 -6.24 2.81
N VAL A 187 13.85 -5.67 2.84
CA VAL A 187 12.85 -5.93 3.88
C VAL A 187 12.52 -7.42 3.94
N ASP A 188 12.43 -7.96 5.16
CA ASP A 188 12.05 -9.37 5.33
C ASP A 188 10.56 -9.59 5.11
N THR A 189 10.21 -10.80 4.67
CA THR A 189 8.84 -11.24 4.47
C THR A 189 8.65 -12.59 5.13
N TYR A 190 7.56 -12.75 5.88
CA TYR A 190 7.34 -13.89 6.77
C TYR A 190 6.28 -14.84 6.26
N ALA A 191 5.16 -14.30 5.76
CA ALA A 191 4.02 -15.11 5.38
C ALA A 191 3.13 -14.40 4.35
N THR A 192 2.29 -15.21 3.70
CA THR A 192 1.14 -14.73 2.92
C THR A 192 -0.16 -15.17 3.58
N PHE A 193 -1.22 -14.44 3.31
CA PHE A 193 -2.57 -14.74 3.81
C PHE A 193 -3.64 -14.31 2.80
N TYR A 194 -4.88 -14.71 3.05
CA TYR A 194 -6.05 -14.23 2.35
C TYR A 194 -6.95 -13.47 3.33
N ASP A 195 -7.28 -12.23 2.99
CA ASP A 195 -8.20 -11.40 3.75
C ASP A 195 -9.62 -11.60 3.21
N GLU A 196 -10.47 -12.27 3.99
CA GLU A 196 -11.85 -12.59 3.61
C GLU A 196 -12.74 -11.35 3.59
N ARG A 197 -12.48 -10.35 4.45
CA ARG A 197 -13.30 -9.13 4.54
C ARG A 197 -13.06 -8.19 3.36
N LEU A 198 -11.80 -8.11 2.90
CA LEU A 198 -11.40 -7.29 1.75
C LEU A 198 -11.32 -8.09 0.45
N ASN A 199 -11.52 -9.42 0.53
CA ASN A 199 -11.45 -10.34 -0.62
C ASN A 199 -10.14 -10.18 -1.42
N SER A 200 -9.00 -10.18 -0.72
CA SER A 200 -7.70 -9.97 -1.33
C SER A 200 -6.60 -10.74 -0.62
N PHE A 201 -5.54 -11.05 -1.34
CA PHE A 201 -4.33 -11.59 -0.74
C PHE A 201 -3.52 -10.50 -0.06
N GLY A 202 -2.78 -10.90 0.96
CA GLY A 202 -1.86 -10.03 1.68
C GLY A 202 -0.56 -10.73 2.05
N GLU A 203 0.36 -9.94 2.55
CA GLU A 203 1.69 -10.36 2.98
C GLU A 203 2.05 -9.73 4.32
N VAL A 204 2.76 -10.48 5.15
CA VAL A 204 3.30 -10.02 6.42
C VAL A 204 4.79 -9.78 6.24
N ASN A 205 5.21 -8.54 6.39
CA ASN A 205 6.59 -8.11 6.23
C ASN A 205 7.15 -7.54 7.53
N GLU A 206 8.47 -7.45 7.61
CA GLU A 206 9.17 -6.69 8.64
C GLU A 206 8.66 -5.24 8.65
N TRP A 207 8.44 -4.69 9.85
CA TRP A 207 8.30 -3.26 9.99
C TRP A 207 9.67 -2.60 10.04
N VAL A 208 10.00 -1.83 9.02
CA VAL A 208 11.23 -1.06 8.98
C VAL A 208 10.97 0.32 9.57
N SER A 209 11.53 0.58 10.75
CA SER A 209 11.61 1.93 11.31
C SER A 209 12.63 2.71 10.51
N GLY A 210 12.20 3.77 9.86
CA GLY A 210 13.06 4.53 8.98
C GLY A 210 12.33 5.67 8.29
N ARG A 211 13.08 6.53 7.67
CA ARG A 211 12.56 7.68 6.94
C ARG A 211 12.76 7.56 5.44
N ASN A 212 11.86 8.18 4.72
CA ASN A 212 12.05 8.45 3.31
C ASN A 212 13.21 9.42 3.13
N TRP A 213 13.77 9.40 1.93
CA TRP A 213 14.85 10.30 1.55
C TRP A 213 14.42 11.74 1.48
N LYS A 214 15.42 12.63 1.69
CA LYS A 214 15.31 13.98 1.16
C LYS A 214 15.20 13.89 -0.36
N PHE A 215 14.22 14.58 -0.93
CA PHE A 215 14.13 14.73 -2.37
C PHE A 215 15.28 15.64 -2.83
N GLU A 216 16.19 15.10 -3.59
CA GLU A 216 17.23 15.85 -4.27
C GLU A 216 17.15 15.59 -5.77
N ILE A 217 17.24 16.66 -6.54
CA ILE A 217 17.36 16.55 -7.99
C ILE A 217 18.84 16.39 -8.34
N ASP A 218 19.17 15.40 -9.14
CA ASP A 218 20.53 15.26 -9.68
C ASP A 218 20.79 16.43 -10.64
N ASN A 219 21.59 17.38 -10.20
CA ASN A 219 21.92 18.58 -10.99
C ASN A 219 22.64 18.24 -12.32
N LYS A 220 23.19 17.04 -12.44
CA LYS A 220 23.87 16.54 -13.65
C LYS A 220 23.01 15.56 -14.47
N ILE A 221 21.73 15.39 -14.14
CA ILE A 221 20.85 14.41 -14.83
C ILE A 221 20.77 14.66 -16.33
N PHE A 222 20.79 15.94 -16.74
CA PHE A 222 20.75 16.34 -18.14
C PHE A 222 22.13 16.34 -18.81
N GLN A 223 23.21 16.37 -18.04
CA GLN A 223 24.58 16.34 -18.55
C GLN A 223 25.13 14.92 -18.71
N ARG A 224 24.60 13.98 -17.96
CA ARG A 224 25.00 12.58 -18.02
C ARG A 224 24.20 11.85 -19.09
N LYS A 225 24.72 11.86 -20.30
CA LYS A 225 24.36 10.86 -21.31
C LYS A 225 24.53 9.47 -20.66
N HIS A 226 23.42 8.78 -20.44
CA HIS A 226 23.27 7.33 -20.21
C HIS A 226 24.57 6.53 -19.95
N THR A 227 25.29 6.81 -18.88
CA THR A 227 26.37 5.94 -18.49
C THR A 227 25.79 4.69 -17.84
N LYS A 228 25.80 3.60 -18.58
CA LYS A 228 25.36 2.26 -18.13
C LYS A 228 26.19 1.70 -16.98
N LYS A 229 27.28 2.36 -16.59
CA LYS A 229 28.18 1.93 -15.52
C LYS A 229 28.16 2.96 -14.41
N LEU A 230 27.39 2.66 -13.39
CA LEU A 230 27.26 3.47 -12.16
C LEU A 230 28.57 3.53 -11.35
N ASP A 231 29.49 2.59 -11.56
CA ASP A 231 30.82 2.57 -10.92
C ASP A 231 31.73 3.73 -11.35
N GLN A 232 31.35 4.47 -12.39
CA GLN A 232 32.10 5.61 -12.92
C GLN A 232 31.54 6.97 -12.53
N ILE A 233 30.67 7.05 -11.52
CA ILE A 233 30.19 8.33 -11.01
C ILE A 233 31.32 8.94 -10.18
N PRO A 234 31.90 10.07 -10.59
CA PRO A 234 32.90 10.72 -9.77
C PRO A 234 32.31 11.03 -8.39
N ASP A 235 33.05 10.69 -7.36
CA ASP A 235 32.73 10.97 -5.96
C ASP A 235 33.07 12.43 -5.61
N ASP A 236 32.88 13.34 -6.59
CA ASP A 236 33.08 14.76 -6.38
C ASP A 236 31.92 15.33 -5.57
N GLY A 237 32.02 15.29 -4.25
CA GLY A 237 31.02 15.79 -3.31
C GLY A 237 30.53 17.23 -3.52
N SER A 238 30.80 17.80 -4.70
CA SER A 238 30.51 19.20 -5.03
C SER A 238 29.05 19.47 -5.46
N VAL A 239 28.22 18.44 -5.71
CA VAL A 239 26.93 18.67 -6.39
C VAL A 239 25.70 18.12 -5.65
N ASN A 240 25.84 17.05 -4.86
CA ASN A 240 24.74 16.42 -4.13
C ASN A 240 25.16 16.02 -2.73
N SER A 241 24.17 15.86 -1.83
CA SER A 241 24.46 15.43 -0.45
C SER A 241 25.09 14.02 -0.39
N PRO A 242 25.89 13.72 0.65
CA PRO A 242 26.43 12.37 0.85
C PRO A 242 25.33 11.31 0.88
N GLU A 243 24.21 11.64 1.48
CA GLU A 243 23.02 10.78 1.54
C GLU A 243 22.48 10.43 0.14
N TYR A 244 22.38 11.41 -0.75
CA TYR A 244 21.95 11.17 -2.12
C TYR A 244 22.91 10.25 -2.86
N LEU A 245 24.21 10.44 -2.70
CA LEU A 245 25.24 9.60 -3.33
C LEU A 245 25.19 8.17 -2.80
N ALA A 246 25.04 7.99 -1.47
CA ALA A 246 24.91 6.69 -0.85
C ALA A 246 23.69 5.92 -1.40
N LYS A 247 22.54 6.58 -1.51
CA LYS A 247 21.34 5.99 -2.09
C LYS A 247 21.54 5.59 -3.52
N ARG A 248 22.15 6.45 -4.30
CA ARG A 248 22.41 6.17 -5.71
C ARG A 248 23.30 4.95 -5.88
N LYS A 249 24.36 4.82 -5.06
CA LYS A 249 25.23 3.63 -5.01
C LYS A 249 24.43 2.38 -4.61
N PHE A 250 23.57 2.51 -3.59
CA PHE A 250 22.69 1.43 -3.15
C PHE A 250 21.74 0.96 -4.27
N MET A 251 21.03 1.91 -4.91
CA MET A 251 20.10 1.61 -6.00
C MET A 251 20.80 0.92 -7.18
N ALA A 252 22.03 1.34 -7.49
CA ALA A 252 22.82 0.72 -8.54
C ALA A 252 23.17 -0.73 -8.26
N LYS A 253 23.68 -1.00 -7.04
CA LYS A 253 23.98 -2.38 -6.62
C LYS A 253 22.71 -3.24 -6.58
N LEU A 254 21.59 -2.67 -6.12
CA LEU A 254 20.32 -3.38 -6.09
C LEU A 254 19.83 -3.73 -7.51
N VAL A 255 19.91 -2.79 -8.43
CA VAL A 255 19.56 -3.03 -9.85
C VAL A 255 20.45 -4.12 -10.44
N GLN A 256 21.75 -4.09 -10.17
CA GLN A 256 22.69 -5.11 -10.63
C GLN A 256 22.30 -6.50 -10.06
N LEU A 257 22.09 -6.60 -8.74
CA LEU A 257 21.64 -7.83 -8.09
C LEU A 257 20.37 -8.39 -8.75
N LEU A 258 19.37 -7.53 -8.96
CA LEU A 258 18.09 -7.95 -9.55
C LEU A 258 18.25 -8.44 -10.99
N HIS A 259 19.14 -7.82 -11.76
CA HIS A 259 19.47 -8.29 -13.12
C HIS A 259 20.21 -9.64 -13.11
N ASP A 260 21.15 -9.80 -12.21
CA ASP A 260 21.96 -11.03 -12.10
C ASP A 260 21.11 -12.21 -11.60
N MET A 261 20.20 -11.96 -10.66
CA MET A 261 19.21 -12.95 -10.22
C MET A 261 18.09 -13.22 -11.23
N GLY A 262 18.03 -12.51 -12.36
CA GLY A 262 16.98 -12.72 -13.35
C GLY A 262 15.64 -12.02 -13.07
N ALA A 263 15.63 -10.99 -12.24
CA ALA A 263 14.44 -10.19 -11.90
C ALA A 263 14.47 -8.77 -12.51
N PRO A 264 14.68 -8.58 -13.84
CA PRO A 264 14.87 -7.26 -14.45
C PRO A 264 13.60 -6.39 -14.38
N GLU A 265 12.42 -6.99 -14.23
CA GLU A 265 11.18 -6.23 -14.13
C GLU A 265 11.01 -5.61 -12.73
N LEU A 266 11.49 -6.27 -11.69
CA LEU A 266 11.57 -5.71 -10.35
C LEU A 266 12.61 -4.58 -10.27
N ALA A 267 13.71 -4.70 -11.02
CA ALA A 267 14.75 -3.67 -11.10
C ALA A 267 14.24 -2.31 -11.58
N ARG A 268 13.19 -2.28 -12.41
CA ARG A 268 12.62 -1.03 -12.95
C ARG A 268 12.32 0.02 -11.90
N GLN A 269 11.88 -0.38 -10.73
CA GLN A 269 11.53 0.54 -9.65
C GLN A 269 12.75 1.27 -9.09
N TYR A 270 13.93 0.73 -9.33
CA TYR A 270 15.19 1.18 -8.76
C TYR A 270 16.20 1.67 -9.79
N GLU A 271 15.97 1.47 -11.10
CA GLU A 271 16.89 1.82 -12.19
C GLU A 271 17.17 3.32 -12.30
N TRP A 272 16.31 4.13 -11.73
CA TRP A 272 16.44 5.57 -11.80
C TRP A 272 16.09 6.21 -10.46
N ALA A 273 16.91 7.19 -10.03
CA ALA A 273 16.61 8.00 -8.86
C ALA A 273 15.46 8.97 -9.14
N THR A 274 14.31 8.46 -9.54
CA THR A 274 13.09 9.24 -9.77
C THR A 274 12.33 9.44 -8.47
N MET A 275 11.35 10.33 -8.50
CA MET A 275 10.40 10.51 -7.39
C MET A 275 9.69 9.20 -7.00
N LYS A 276 9.54 8.25 -7.92
CA LYS A 276 8.92 6.95 -7.65
C LYS A 276 9.88 5.96 -6.97
N SER A 277 11.13 5.93 -7.36
CA SER A 277 12.10 5.00 -6.80
C SER A 277 12.56 5.40 -5.40
N GLN A 278 12.56 6.69 -5.11
CA GLN A 278 13.02 7.21 -3.84
C GLN A 278 12.22 6.72 -2.63
N PRO A 279 10.88 6.68 -2.63
CA PRO A 279 10.11 6.17 -1.50
C PRO A 279 10.20 4.66 -1.30
N ASN A 280 10.75 3.91 -2.25
CA ASN A 280 10.86 2.45 -2.15
C ASN A 280 12.15 1.97 -1.46
N ALA A 281 12.98 2.89 -0.97
CA ALA A 281 14.13 2.57 -0.11
C ALA A 281 14.13 3.50 1.10
N LEU A 282 14.12 2.92 2.30
CA LEU A 282 14.13 3.65 3.57
C LEU A 282 15.54 3.68 4.14
N LYS A 283 15.89 4.77 4.83
CA LYS A 283 17.03 4.81 5.73
C LYS A 283 16.54 4.32 7.09
N ARG A 284 17.17 3.26 7.63
CA ARG A 284 16.83 2.74 8.96
C ARG A 284 17.28 3.71 10.04
N VAL A 285 16.47 3.86 11.09
CA VAL A 285 16.79 4.73 12.25
C VAL A 285 17.82 4.07 13.15
N ASP A 286 17.79 2.75 13.27
CA ASP A 286 18.62 2.00 14.20
C ASP A 286 20.07 1.80 13.71
N SER A 287 20.42 2.35 12.55
CA SER A 287 21.75 2.21 11.99
C SER A 287 22.67 3.33 12.43
N SER A 288 23.73 2.98 13.12
CA SER A 288 24.74 3.90 13.64
C SER A 288 25.69 4.48 12.60
N ASN A 289 25.58 4.07 11.33
CA ASN A 289 26.53 4.41 10.29
C ASN A 289 25.89 5.13 9.10
N GLU A 290 26.50 6.20 8.63
CA GLU A 290 26.14 6.94 7.41
C GLU A 290 26.44 6.17 6.10
N ASN A 291 26.60 4.86 6.16
CA ASN A 291 26.97 4.03 5.04
C ASN A 291 25.77 3.61 4.18
N ALA A 292 26.02 3.30 2.93
CA ALA A 292 25.02 2.74 1.99
C ALA A 292 24.35 1.43 2.51
N ASN A 293 24.93 0.80 3.52
CA ASN A 293 24.44 -0.44 4.14
C ASN A 293 23.21 -0.23 5.04
N ASP A 294 22.86 1.01 5.37
CA ASP A 294 21.72 1.36 6.25
C ASP A 294 20.40 1.52 5.51
N LEU A 295 20.43 1.25 4.21
CA LEU A 295 19.28 1.38 3.36
C LEU A 295 18.57 0.05 3.17
N THR A 296 17.25 0.11 3.17
CA THR A 296 16.40 -1.06 2.97
C THR A 296 15.40 -0.80 1.86
N ALA A 297 15.42 -1.63 0.83
CA ALA A 297 14.39 -1.63 -0.19
C ALA A 297 13.12 -2.35 0.34
N ILE A 298 11.95 -1.75 0.14
CA ILE A 298 10.69 -2.17 0.78
C ILE A 298 9.59 -2.62 -0.18
N ASP A 299 9.69 -2.34 -1.48
CA ASP A 299 8.65 -2.73 -2.45
C ASP A 299 9.24 -3.51 -3.62
N PHE A 300 8.93 -4.80 -3.70
CA PHE A 300 9.40 -5.74 -4.72
C PHE A 300 8.31 -6.15 -5.71
N ARG A 301 7.24 -5.38 -5.81
CA ARG A 301 6.23 -5.62 -6.83
C ARG A 301 6.47 -4.69 -8.01
N ALA A 302 6.57 -5.26 -9.20
CA ALA A 302 6.68 -4.47 -10.41
C ALA A 302 5.43 -3.61 -10.57
N GLY A 303 5.66 -2.34 -10.81
CA GLY A 303 4.59 -1.42 -11.15
C GLY A 303 4.10 -1.61 -12.59
N LEU A 304 2.96 -1.02 -12.89
CA LEU A 304 2.44 -0.97 -14.25
C LEU A 304 3.21 0.06 -15.08
N ALA A 305 3.70 -0.35 -16.25
CA ALA A 305 4.19 0.56 -17.27
C ALA A 305 3.10 0.71 -18.33
N LEU A 306 2.40 1.82 -18.33
CA LEU A 306 1.22 2.05 -19.17
C LEU A 306 1.19 3.47 -19.71
N LEU A 307 0.99 3.65 -21.01
CA LEU A 307 0.53 4.92 -21.56
C LEU A 307 -0.96 5.14 -21.21
N PRO A 308 -1.38 6.35 -20.82
CA PRO A 308 -0.68 7.63 -20.82
C PRO A 308 0.12 7.94 -19.54
N PHE A 309 0.27 7.00 -18.62
CA PHE A 309 1.08 7.19 -17.44
C PHE A 309 2.54 7.29 -17.87
N LEU A 310 3.15 8.42 -17.57
CA LEU A 310 4.53 8.69 -17.91
C LEU A 310 5.42 7.55 -17.42
N PRO A 311 6.29 7.05 -18.26
CA PRO A 311 7.29 6.08 -17.84
C PRO A 311 8.12 6.69 -16.73
N MET A 312 8.31 5.89 -15.67
CA MET A 312 8.97 6.36 -14.46
C MET A 312 10.45 5.99 -14.44
N SER A 313 10.87 5.19 -15.41
CA SER A 313 12.27 4.83 -15.66
C SER A 313 12.52 4.67 -17.15
N PRO A 314 13.78 4.75 -17.62
CA PRO A 314 14.12 4.46 -19.02
C PRO A 314 13.73 3.05 -19.46
N ALA A 315 13.78 2.08 -18.56
CA ALA A 315 13.36 0.72 -18.83
C ALA A 315 11.85 0.62 -19.12
N ASP A 316 11.04 1.47 -18.52
CA ASP A 316 9.60 1.54 -18.80
C ASP A 316 9.31 1.90 -20.25
N PHE A 317 10.07 2.82 -20.87
CA PHE A 317 9.94 3.12 -22.30
C PHE A 317 10.18 1.89 -23.16
N LYS A 318 11.24 1.14 -22.87
CA LYS A 318 11.57 -0.09 -23.58
C LYS A 318 10.47 -1.15 -23.43
N LEU A 319 9.89 -1.25 -22.23
CA LEU A 319 8.82 -2.20 -21.96
C LEU A 319 7.51 -1.78 -22.61
N ILE A 320 7.16 -0.50 -22.59
CA ILE A 320 5.98 0.05 -23.30
C ILE A 320 6.10 -0.22 -24.78
N VAL A 321 7.23 0.10 -25.40
CA VAL A 321 7.47 -0.14 -26.84
C VAL A 321 7.37 -1.62 -27.18
N LYS A 322 8.02 -2.49 -26.40
CA LYS A 322 7.87 -3.94 -26.57
C LYS A 322 6.44 -4.42 -26.39
N GLY A 323 5.73 -3.86 -25.42
CA GLY A 323 4.33 -4.16 -25.17
C GLY A 323 3.44 -3.79 -26.36
N LEU A 324 3.61 -2.59 -26.90
CA LEU A 324 2.87 -2.13 -28.09
C LEU A 324 3.07 -3.05 -29.31
N PHE A 325 4.32 -3.43 -29.59
CA PHE A 325 4.62 -4.38 -30.69
C PHE A 325 4.01 -5.77 -30.47
N ARG A 326 3.70 -6.13 -29.23
CA ARG A 326 3.09 -7.41 -28.86
C ARG A 326 1.58 -7.30 -28.63
N GLY A 327 0.99 -6.14 -28.85
CA GLY A 327 -0.43 -5.88 -28.56
C GLY A 327 -0.74 -5.78 -27.06
N ASN A 328 0.27 -5.52 -26.23
CA ASN A 328 0.14 -5.36 -24.78
C ASN A 328 0.57 -3.96 -24.35
N LEU A 329 -0.25 -3.35 -23.49
CA LEU A 329 0.05 -2.05 -22.92
C LEU A 329 0.71 -2.14 -21.53
N VAL A 330 0.81 -3.34 -20.95
CA VAL A 330 1.28 -3.58 -19.59
C VAL A 330 2.32 -4.68 -19.56
N GLN A 331 3.33 -4.47 -18.75
CA GLN A 331 4.32 -5.49 -18.42
C GLN A 331 4.17 -5.93 -16.97
N PHE A 332 4.41 -7.20 -16.71
CA PHE A 332 4.24 -7.84 -15.40
C PHE A 332 5.56 -8.26 -14.81
N ASP A 333 5.46 -8.59 -13.51
CA ASP A 333 6.50 -9.23 -12.72
C ASP A 333 6.90 -10.56 -13.35
N ARG A 334 7.92 -10.52 -14.19
CA ARG A 334 8.45 -11.70 -14.84
C ARG A 334 9.89 -11.90 -14.44
N GLY A 335 10.11 -12.90 -13.62
CA GLY A 335 11.45 -13.40 -13.35
C GLY A 335 11.93 -14.36 -14.45
N ASN A 336 13.23 -14.46 -14.60
CA ASN A 336 13.89 -15.47 -15.42
C ASN A 336 14.45 -16.58 -14.52
N LEU A 337 13.71 -17.68 -14.39
CA LEU A 337 14.12 -18.79 -13.54
C LEU A 337 15.43 -19.44 -13.98
N ILE A 338 15.79 -19.41 -15.27
CA ILE A 338 17.06 -19.96 -15.74
C ILE A 338 18.24 -19.14 -15.20
N LYS A 339 18.12 -17.81 -15.22
CA LYS A 339 19.14 -16.96 -14.62
C LYS A 339 19.22 -17.12 -13.11
N LEU A 340 18.05 -17.22 -12.44
CA LEU A 340 17.98 -17.45 -11.01
C LEU A 340 18.64 -18.78 -10.64
N ASP A 341 18.38 -19.85 -11.40
CA ASP A 341 19.00 -21.16 -11.20
C ASP A 341 20.53 -21.08 -11.29
N GLY A 342 21.04 -20.45 -12.35
CA GLY A 342 22.49 -20.21 -12.50
C GLY A 342 23.08 -19.39 -11.36
N PHE A 343 22.39 -18.37 -10.86
CA PHE A 343 22.85 -17.58 -9.73
C PHE A 343 22.87 -18.40 -8.43
N ILE A 344 21.82 -19.19 -8.16
CA ILE A 344 21.76 -20.07 -6.98
C ILE A 344 22.84 -21.17 -7.06
N GLN A 345 23.10 -21.74 -8.24
CA GLN A 345 24.16 -22.73 -8.42
C GLN A 345 25.56 -22.16 -8.14
N GLN A 346 25.81 -20.90 -8.47
CA GLN A 346 27.07 -20.21 -8.15
C GLN A 346 27.23 -19.94 -6.66
N HIS A 347 26.12 -19.88 -5.90
CA HIS A 347 26.06 -19.50 -4.48
C HIS A 347 25.32 -20.56 -3.64
N GLN A 348 25.55 -21.84 -3.90
CA GLN A 348 24.78 -22.94 -3.31
C GLN A 348 24.80 -22.94 -1.77
N GLN A 349 25.91 -22.61 -1.16
CA GLN A 349 26.06 -22.61 0.31
C GLN A 349 25.17 -21.57 0.95
N GLU A 350 25.09 -20.38 0.35
CA GLU A 350 24.31 -19.27 0.84
C GLU A 350 22.80 -19.49 0.70
N PHE A 351 22.37 -20.31 -0.27
CA PHE A 351 20.97 -20.58 -0.53
C PHE A 351 20.48 -21.94 -0.01
N ALA A 352 21.31 -22.72 0.67
CA ALA A 352 20.99 -24.09 1.06
C ALA A 352 19.68 -24.20 1.89
N ASP A 353 19.48 -23.31 2.85
CA ASP A 353 18.29 -23.25 3.69
C ASP A 353 17.04 -22.68 2.98
N LEU A 354 17.22 -21.98 1.85
CA LEU A 354 16.13 -21.42 1.04
C LEU A 354 15.75 -22.29 -0.17
N MET A 355 16.36 -23.45 -0.33
CA MET A 355 16.01 -24.38 -1.42
C MET A 355 14.51 -24.73 -1.45
N PRO A 356 13.82 -24.96 -0.32
CA PRO A 356 12.38 -25.19 -0.35
C PRO A 356 11.59 -24.02 -0.94
N ALA A 357 11.97 -22.77 -0.64
CA ALA A 357 11.34 -21.59 -1.23
C ALA A 357 11.60 -21.48 -2.74
N TYR A 358 12.81 -21.83 -3.17
CA TYR A 358 13.15 -21.86 -4.60
C TYR A 358 12.37 -22.95 -5.35
N GLU A 359 12.23 -24.15 -4.78
CA GLU A 359 11.41 -25.22 -5.37
C GLU A 359 9.94 -24.82 -5.45
N GLU A 360 9.39 -24.18 -4.40
CA GLU A 360 8.04 -23.62 -4.47
C GLU A 360 7.92 -22.58 -5.59
N LEU A 361 8.89 -21.68 -5.73
CA LEU A 361 8.91 -20.68 -6.79
C LEU A 361 8.86 -21.31 -8.18
N LYS A 362 9.64 -22.38 -8.44
CA LYS A 362 9.62 -23.11 -9.71
C LYS A 362 8.25 -23.68 -10.05
N VAL A 363 7.46 -24.03 -9.04
CA VAL A 363 6.09 -24.51 -9.23
C VAL A 363 5.09 -23.34 -9.41
N ARG A 364 5.22 -22.29 -8.59
CA ARG A 364 4.26 -21.18 -8.58
C ARG A 364 4.41 -20.22 -9.76
N GLU A 365 5.62 -19.97 -10.21
CA GLU A 365 5.88 -19.06 -11.33
C GLU A 365 5.17 -19.49 -12.63
N PRO A 366 5.25 -20.74 -13.09
CA PRO A 366 4.47 -21.21 -14.24
C PRO A 366 2.96 -21.16 -14.01
N GLN A 367 2.49 -21.45 -12.79
CA GLN A 367 1.07 -21.33 -12.43
C GLN A 367 0.60 -19.88 -12.57
N TYR A 368 1.36 -18.94 -12.05
CA TYR A 368 1.08 -17.52 -12.18
C TYR A 368 1.06 -17.09 -13.66
N ARG A 369 2.09 -17.43 -14.41
CA ARG A 369 2.18 -17.11 -15.85
C ARG A 369 1.07 -17.70 -16.68
N SER A 370 0.65 -18.93 -16.37
CA SER A 370 -0.46 -19.58 -17.08
C SER A 370 -1.83 -19.04 -16.69
N SER A 371 -1.96 -18.38 -15.55
CA SER A 371 -3.22 -17.79 -15.11
C SER A 371 -3.49 -16.40 -15.71
N THR A 372 -2.45 -15.69 -16.16
CA THR A 372 -2.56 -14.39 -16.84
C THR A 372 -2.20 -14.54 -18.31
N PRO A 373 -3.17 -14.81 -19.20
CA PRO A 373 -2.88 -14.85 -20.61
C PRO A 373 -2.52 -13.45 -21.09
N ASP A 374 -1.27 -13.26 -21.29
CA ASP A 374 -0.72 -12.23 -22.10
C ASP A 374 -1.00 -12.61 -23.55
N ILE A 375 -1.89 -11.91 -24.24
CA ILE A 375 -2.29 -12.23 -25.61
C ILE A 375 -1.07 -12.33 -26.53
N SER A 376 -0.07 -11.49 -26.34
CA SER A 376 1.13 -11.52 -27.17
C SER A 376 1.98 -12.78 -26.98
N HIS A 377 1.95 -13.37 -25.78
CA HIS A 377 2.76 -14.52 -25.44
C HIS A 377 1.99 -15.83 -25.48
N GLN A 378 0.69 -15.78 -25.18
CA GLN A 378 -0.09 -16.98 -24.94
C GLN A 378 -1.47 -17.00 -25.62
N GLY A 379 -1.90 -15.88 -26.24
CA GLY A 379 -3.25 -15.79 -26.84
C GLY A 379 -3.51 -16.86 -27.89
N ILE A 380 -2.55 -17.09 -28.78
CA ILE A 380 -2.64 -18.16 -29.79
C ILE A 380 -2.58 -19.53 -29.10
N LYS A 381 -1.79 -19.69 -28.03
CA LYS A 381 -1.70 -20.95 -27.29
C LYS A 381 -3.01 -21.34 -26.61
N LEU A 382 -3.88 -20.40 -26.28
CA LEU A 382 -5.21 -20.68 -25.74
C LEU A 382 -6.06 -21.52 -26.69
N ILE A 383 -5.82 -21.44 -28.01
CA ILE A 383 -6.57 -22.19 -29.02
C ILE A 383 -6.28 -23.69 -28.92
N TYR A 384 -5.03 -24.09 -28.76
CA TYR A 384 -4.62 -25.48 -28.80
C TYR A 384 -4.15 -26.05 -27.45
N ASN A 385 -3.72 -25.23 -26.48
CA ASN A 385 -3.19 -25.70 -25.20
C ASN A 385 -4.33 -25.88 -24.16
N ARG A 386 -4.80 -27.10 -23.98
CA ARG A 386 -5.89 -27.44 -23.05
C ARG A 386 -5.53 -27.16 -21.56
N PRO A 387 -4.34 -27.50 -21.02
CA PRO A 387 -3.94 -27.15 -19.66
C PRO A 387 -3.96 -25.64 -19.42
N LEU A 388 -3.44 -24.83 -20.34
CA LEU A 388 -3.46 -23.38 -20.25
C LEU A 388 -4.90 -22.84 -20.16
N ARG A 389 -5.80 -23.30 -21.02
CA ARG A 389 -7.23 -22.93 -20.97
C ARG A 389 -7.86 -23.26 -19.62
N LYS A 390 -7.54 -24.44 -19.06
CA LYS A 390 -8.06 -24.86 -17.74
C LYS A 390 -7.57 -23.92 -16.63
N ASN A 391 -6.29 -23.56 -16.63
CA ASN A 391 -5.71 -22.66 -15.63
C ASN A 391 -6.25 -21.25 -15.74
N VAL A 392 -6.35 -20.71 -16.96
CA VAL A 392 -6.95 -19.39 -17.22
C VAL A 392 -8.41 -19.35 -16.77
N LYS A 393 -9.18 -20.39 -17.10
CA LYS A 393 -10.58 -20.51 -16.66
C LYS A 393 -10.68 -20.51 -15.13
N ALA A 394 -9.85 -21.28 -14.45
CA ALA A 394 -9.83 -21.34 -12.98
C ALA A 394 -9.47 -19.97 -12.36
N GLY A 395 -8.44 -19.30 -12.88
CA GLY A 395 -8.04 -17.96 -12.42
C GLY A 395 -9.12 -16.91 -12.62
N LEU A 396 -9.84 -16.93 -13.75
CA LEU A 396 -10.97 -16.04 -14.02
C LEU A 396 -12.12 -16.28 -13.04
N ILE A 397 -12.51 -17.53 -12.85
CA ILE A 397 -13.62 -17.88 -11.93
C ILE A 397 -13.26 -17.44 -10.50
N ARG A 398 -12.03 -17.68 -10.06
CA ARG A 398 -11.56 -17.19 -8.75
C ARG A 398 -11.59 -15.68 -8.64
N GLY A 399 -11.16 -14.96 -9.69
CA GLY A 399 -11.23 -13.51 -9.74
C GLY A 399 -12.67 -12.97 -9.69
N TRP A 400 -13.62 -13.65 -10.31
CA TRP A 400 -15.03 -13.30 -10.25
C TRP A 400 -15.64 -13.55 -8.88
N GLU A 401 -15.22 -14.64 -8.20
CA GLU A 401 -15.58 -14.94 -6.82
C GLU A 401 -15.08 -13.83 -5.87
N CYS A 402 -13.78 -13.49 -5.93
CA CYS A 402 -13.21 -12.40 -5.12
C CYS A 402 -13.88 -11.03 -5.37
N LYS A 403 -14.44 -10.81 -6.56
CA LYS A 403 -15.22 -9.60 -6.89
C LYS A 403 -16.71 -9.75 -6.60
N GLU A 404 -17.10 -10.82 -5.92
CA GLU A 404 -18.51 -11.15 -5.60
C GLU A 404 -19.45 -11.18 -6.83
N LEU A 405 -18.90 -11.45 -8.02
CA LEU A 405 -19.70 -11.62 -9.23
C LEU A 405 -20.35 -12.99 -9.29
N VAL A 406 -19.78 -13.96 -8.56
CA VAL A 406 -20.18 -15.36 -8.56
C VAL A 406 -20.16 -15.86 -7.12
N ASP A 407 -21.24 -16.52 -6.71
CA ASP A 407 -21.30 -17.29 -5.47
C ASP A 407 -20.80 -18.74 -5.66
N ASP A 408 -20.66 -19.51 -4.58
CA ASP A 408 -20.12 -20.89 -4.62
C ASP A 408 -20.93 -21.81 -5.53
N LYS A 409 -22.27 -21.68 -5.51
CA LYS A 409 -23.16 -22.48 -6.35
C LYS A 409 -22.96 -22.22 -7.84
N HIS A 410 -22.81 -20.94 -8.21
CA HIS A 410 -22.57 -20.56 -9.61
C HIS A 410 -21.13 -20.82 -10.04
N LYS A 411 -20.17 -20.70 -9.14
CA LYS A 411 -18.77 -21.11 -9.34
C LYS A 411 -18.70 -22.58 -9.79
N GLU A 412 -19.40 -23.47 -9.09
CA GLU A 412 -19.43 -24.89 -9.48
C GLU A 412 -20.03 -25.10 -10.86
N LYS A 413 -21.15 -24.40 -11.17
CA LYS A 413 -21.80 -24.46 -12.49
C LYS A 413 -20.89 -23.95 -13.63
N LEU A 414 -20.14 -22.88 -13.39
CA LEU A 414 -19.19 -22.33 -14.35
C LEU A 414 -17.99 -23.28 -14.55
N ASN A 415 -17.53 -23.95 -13.50
CA ASN A 415 -16.49 -24.96 -13.60
C ASN A 415 -16.93 -26.17 -14.45
N LYS A 416 -18.17 -26.61 -14.28
CA LYS A 416 -18.71 -27.78 -15.01
C LYS A 416 -19.06 -27.46 -16.48
N SER A 417 -19.55 -26.27 -16.81
CA SER A 417 -20.03 -25.90 -18.15
C SER A 417 -19.16 -24.87 -18.84
N PHE A 418 -18.52 -25.27 -19.95
CA PHE A 418 -17.75 -24.33 -20.78
C PHE A 418 -18.66 -23.27 -21.43
N PHE A 419 -19.85 -23.63 -21.88
CA PHE A 419 -20.78 -22.70 -22.51
C PHE A 419 -21.23 -21.57 -21.57
N ARG A 420 -21.58 -21.92 -20.31
CA ARG A 420 -21.92 -20.93 -19.28
C ARG A 420 -20.74 -20.03 -18.96
N PHE A 421 -19.55 -20.59 -18.83
CA PHE A 421 -18.32 -19.83 -18.63
C PHE A 421 -18.08 -18.85 -19.77
N PHE A 422 -18.24 -19.29 -21.02
CA PHE A 422 -18.01 -18.46 -22.21
C PHE A 422 -18.97 -17.28 -22.29
N ILE A 423 -20.27 -17.50 -22.05
CA ILE A 423 -21.26 -16.39 -21.99
C ILE A 423 -20.88 -15.42 -20.85
N PHE A 424 -20.56 -15.93 -19.68
CA PHE A 424 -20.19 -15.11 -18.53
C PHE A 424 -18.90 -14.31 -18.79
N TYR A 425 -17.97 -14.87 -19.54
CA TYR A 425 -16.76 -14.22 -20.01
C TYR A 425 -17.08 -13.09 -21.01
N ILE A 426 -17.90 -13.35 -22.04
CA ILE A 426 -18.29 -12.35 -23.05
C ILE A 426 -19.00 -11.15 -22.41
N LEU A 427 -19.88 -11.38 -21.45
CA LEU A 427 -20.50 -10.30 -20.69
C LEU A 427 -19.49 -9.38 -20.00
N GLY A 428 -18.29 -9.86 -19.75
CA GLY A 428 -17.19 -9.07 -19.19
C GLY A 428 -16.61 -8.03 -20.14
N ILE A 429 -16.86 -8.13 -21.43
CA ILE A 429 -16.44 -7.15 -22.46
C ILE A 429 -17.20 -5.82 -22.28
N LEU A 430 -18.41 -5.87 -21.75
CA LEU A 430 -19.20 -4.68 -21.45
C LEU A 430 -18.81 -4.13 -20.05
N PRO A 431 -18.14 -2.98 -19.92
CA PRO A 431 -17.52 -2.61 -18.64
C PRO A 431 -18.51 -2.50 -17.48
N LEU A 432 -19.42 -1.59 -17.46
CA LEU A 432 -20.35 -1.38 -16.33
C LEU A 432 -21.56 -2.33 -16.39
N LEU A 433 -22.19 -2.39 -17.55
CA LEU A 433 -23.40 -3.19 -17.75
C LEU A 433 -23.10 -4.69 -17.59
N GLY A 434 -22.00 -5.15 -18.16
CA GLY A 434 -21.59 -6.55 -18.03
C GLY A 434 -21.27 -6.96 -16.59
N LYS A 435 -20.72 -6.05 -15.78
CA LYS A 435 -20.52 -6.31 -14.36
C LYS A 435 -21.86 -6.48 -13.63
N PHE A 436 -22.82 -5.61 -13.90
CA PHE A 436 -24.16 -5.68 -13.31
C PHE A 436 -24.88 -6.97 -13.69
N ILE A 437 -24.95 -7.29 -14.98
CA ILE A 437 -25.60 -8.51 -15.47
C ILE A 437 -24.93 -9.77 -14.91
N ARG A 438 -23.60 -9.82 -14.89
CA ARG A 438 -22.86 -10.95 -14.31
C ARG A 438 -23.15 -11.13 -12.83
N LYS A 439 -23.16 -10.04 -12.04
CA LYS A 439 -23.49 -10.11 -10.61
C LYS A 439 -24.95 -10.55 -10.40
N LEU A 440 -25.86 -10.08 -11.22
CA LEU A 440 -27.27 -10.49 -11.17
C LEU A 440 -27.46 -11.98 -11.49
N TRP A 441 -26.74 -12.50 -12.46
CA TRP A 441 -26.85 -13.91 -12.89
C TRP A 441 -26.00 -14.88 -12.08
N GLY A 442 -24.86 -14.42 -11.59
CA GLY A 442 -23.86 -15.26 -10.91
C GLY A 442 -23.93 -15.25 -9.39
N ASN A 443 -24.77 -14.41 -8.76
CA ASN A 443 -24.86 -14.28 -7.32
C ASN A 443 -26.32 -14.23 -6.87
N ASP A 444 -26.79 -15.33 -6.30
CA ASP A 444 -28.18 -15.48 -5.85
C ASP A 444 -28.55 -14.44 -4.78
N GLY A 445 -27.64 -14.08 -3.88
CA GLY A 445 -27.85 -13.04 -2.87
C GLY A 445 -28.09 -11.67 -3.50
N TYR A 446 -27.26 -11.32 -4.48
CA TYR A 446 -27.42 -10.05 -5.21
C TYR A 446 -28.71 -10.03 -6.04
N SER A 447 -29.07 -11.14 -6.68
CA SER A 447 -30.33 -11.27 -7.41
C SER A 447 -31.54 -11.05 -6.50
N ARG A 448 -31.59 -11.71 -5.32
CA ARG A 448 -32.63 -11.48 -4.31
C ARG A 448 -32.62 -10.03 -3.80
N HIS A 449 -31.44 -9.42 -3.62
CA HIS A 449 -31.32 -8.02 -3.22
C HIS A 449 -32.02 -7.09 -4.22
N ILE A 450 -31.74 -7.22 -5.51
CA ILE A 450 -32.35 -6.40 -6.56
C ILE A 450 -33.87 -6.64 -6.63
N LYS A 451 -34.31 -7.91 -6.58
CA LYS A 451 -35.74 -8.24 -6.54
C LYS A 451 -36.44 -7.58 -5.33
N ASN A 452 -35.83 -7.67 -4.15
CA ASN A 452 -36.40 -7.06 -2.93
C ASN A 452 -36.45 -5.53 -3.02
N ILE A 453 -35.47 -4.88 -3.64
CA ILE A 453 -35.48 -3.42 -3.91
C ILE A 453 -36.67 -3.04 -4.77
N LEU A 454 -36.95 -3.80 -5.82
CA LEU A 454 -38.02 -3.49 -6.77
C LEU A 454 -39.42 -3.76 -6.19
N VAL A 455 -39.54 -4.81 -5.40
CA VAL A 455 -40.87 -5.27 -4.93
C VAL A 455 -41.23 -4.72 -3.54
N LYS A 456 -40.27 -4.55 -2.64
CA LYS A 456 -40.53 -4.20 -1.25
C LYS A 456 -40.08 -2.78 -0.90
N LYS A 457 -41.02 -1.83 -0.85
CA LYS A 457 -40.75 -0.41 -0.53
C LYS A 457 -39.97 -0.23 0.79
N GLY A 458 -40.25 -1.02 1.82
CA GLY A 458 -39.53 -0.99 3.09
C GLY A 458 -38.07 -1.47 2.96
N TYR A 459 -37.82 -2.46 2.11
CA TYR A 459 -36.48 -2.94 1.83
C TYR A 459 -35.64 -1.90 1.06
N PHE A 460 -36.24 -1.23 0.08
CA PHE A 460 -35.62 -0.15 -0.65
C PHE A 460 -35.14 0.98 0.28
N ARG A 461 -36.02 1.44 1.19
CA ARG A 461 -35.65 2.49 2.18
C ARG A 461 -34.51 2.04 3.09
N ARG A 462 -34.53 0.81 3.61
CA ARG A 462 -33.45 0.25 4.42
C ARG A 462 -32.14 0.18 3.62
N THR A 463 -32.19 -0.22 2.36
CA THR A 463 -31.02 -0.26 1.47
C THR A 463 -30.41 1.13 1.28
N LEU A 464 -31.23 2.15 1.03
CA LEU A 464 -30.75 3.53 0.88
C LEU A 464 -30.08 4.04 2.16
N ARG A 465 -30.71 3.78 3.33
CA ARG A 465 -30.16 4.20 4.63
C ARG A 465 -28.86 3.47 4.97
N ALA A 466 -28.77 2.16 4.73
CA ALA A 466 -27.54 1.39 4.93
C ALA A 466 -26.43 1.87 3.99
N LYS A 467 -26.72 2.14 2.73
CA LYS A 467 -25.75 2.66 1.76
C LYS A 467 -25.28 4.06 2.12
N GLN A 468 -26.16 4.89 2.68
CA GLN A 468 -25.83 6.20 3.21
C GLN A 468 -24.91 6.08 4.43
N ALA A 469 -25.27 5.28 5.43
CA ALA A 469 -24.46 5.06 6.63
C ALA A 469 -23.07 4.52 6.28
N HIS A 470 -22.99 3.50 5.42
CA HIS A 470 -21.72 2.94 4.97
C HIS A 470 -20.84 3.96 4.23
N ALA A 471 -21.42 4.82 3.39
CA ALA A 471 -20.66 5.86 2.73
C ALA A 471 -20.19 6.96 3.69
N LEU A 472 -20.97 7.26 4.73
CA LEU A 472 -20.60 8.21 5.77
C LEU A 472 -19.44 7.70 6.64
N ILE A 473 -19.34 6.38 6.87
CA ILE A 473 -18.16 5.77 7.50
C ILE A 473 -16.91 6.08 6.67
N ASP A 474 -16.93 5.80 5.37
CA ASP A 474 -15.80 6.09 4.49
C ASP A 474 -15.46 7.60 4.48
N TRP A 475 -16.48 8.47 4.42
CA TRP A 475 -16.27 9.93 4.43
C TRP A 475 -15.71 10.44 5.75
N HIS A 476 -16.14 9.86 6.87
CA HIS A 476 -15.61 10.21 8.18
C HIS A 476 -14.14 9.77 8.32
N ARG A 477 -13.83 8.53 7.91
CA ARG A 477 -12.46 8.00 7.87
C ARG A 477 -11.51 8.83 7.00
N ASP A 478 -12.01 9.33 5.88
CA ASP A 478 -11.23 10.16 4.95
C ASP A 478 -11.11 11.62 5.38
N GLY A 479 -11.73 12.04 6.49
CA GLY A 479 -11.75 13.42 6.94
C GLY A 479 -12.63 14.36 6.12
N ARG A 480 -13.53 13.82 5.28
CA ARG A 480 -14.50 14.62 4.49
C ARG A 480 -15.57 15.24 5.36
N VAL A 481 -15.99 14.53 6.41
CA VAL A 481 -17.02 14.98 7.35
C VAL A 481 -16.60 14.67 8.78
N ASN A 482 -16.80 15.63 9.68
CA ASN A 482 -16.66 15.39 11.11
C ASN A 482 -17.88 14.64 11.65
N GLU A 483 -17.83 14.19 12.90
CA GLU A 483 -18.88 13.42 13.57
C GLU A 483 -20.25 14.10 13.50
N ARG A 484 -20.32 15.37 13.94
CA ARG A 484 -21.57 16.17 13.95
C ARG A 484 -22.19 16.26 12.57
N ARG A 485 -21.36 16.40 11.55
CA ARG A 485 -21.84 16.50 10.18
C ARG A 485 -22.24 15.15 9.60
N ALA A 486 -21.55 14.07 9.96
CA ALA A 486 -21.94 12.72 9.57
C ALA A 486 -23.35 12.39 10.09
N LEU A 487 -23.64 12.68 11.36
CA LEU A 487 -24.98 12.52 11.93
C LEU A 487 -26.02 13.38 11.23
N LYS A 488 -25.72 14.67 10.99
CA LYS A 488 -26.64 15.57 10.27
C LYS A 488 -26.94 15.08 8.85
N LEU A 489 -25.93 14.56 8.15
CA LEU A 489 -26.14 14.00 6.83
C LEU A 489 -26.90 12.67 6.86
N LEU A 490 -26.77 11.87 7.91
CA LEU A 490 -27.56 10.65 8.12
C LEU A 490 -29.07 10.96 8.24
N ASP A 491 -29.41 12.08 8.90
CA ASP A 491 -30.80 12.52 9.09
C ASP A 491 -31.34 13.33 7.89
N SER A 492 -30.46 13.74 6.95
CA SER A 492 -30.82 14.49 5.75
C SER A 492 -30.42 13.74 4.47
N PRO A 493 -31.18 12.73 4.04
CA PRO A 493 -30.84 11.91 2.86
C PRO A 493 -30.67 12.73 1.58
N THR A 494 -31.52 13.72 1.36
CA THR A 494 -31.45 14.58 0.17
C THR A 494 -30.11 15.31 0.07
N SER A 495 -29.68 15.93 1.18
CA SER A 495 -28.39 16.63 1.26
C SER A 495 -27.20 15.67 1.05
N PHE A 496 -27.29 14.47 1.62
CA PHE A 496 -26.27 13.44 1.42
C PHE A 496 -26.17 13.01 -0.05
N TRP A 497 -27.29 12.67 -0.69
CA TRP A 497 -27.28 12.19 -2.07
C TRP A 497 -26.84 13.27 -3.05
N LEU A 498 -27.23 14.54 -2.81
CA LEU A 498 -26.73 15.66 -3.59
C LEU A 498 -25.21 15.79 -3.50
N GLN A 499 -24.65 15.76 -2.29
CA GLN A 499 -23.20 15.80 -2.11
C GLN A 499 -22.52 14.58 -2.74
N LYS A 500 -23.13 13.40 -2.63
CA LYS A 500 -22.58 12.17 -3.20
C LYS A 500 -22.47 12.22 -4.71
N VAL A 501 -23.43 12.82 -5.38
CA VAL A 501 -23.44 12.92 -6.86
C VAL A 501 -22.54 14.06 -7.33
N CYS A 502 -22.64 15.24 -6.69
CA CYS A 502 -21.99 16.44 -7.20
C CYS A 502 -20.53 16.60 -6.82
N ILE A 503 -20.15 16.20 -5.59
CA ILE A 503 -18.82 16.57 -5.03
C ILE A 503 -18.03 15.41 -4.39
N ALA A 504 -18.63 14.23 -4.26
CA ALA A 504 -17.93 13.10 -3.61
C ALA A 504 -16.73 12.57 -4.42
N TRP A 505 -16.58 12.94 -5.67
CA TRP A 505 -15.43 12.61 -6.51
C TRP A 505 -14.20 13.49 -6.23
N LEU A 506 -14.39 14.64 -5.57
CA LEU A 506 -13.29 15.51 -5.19
C LEU A 506 -12.40 14.86 -4.12
N PRO A 507 -11.11 15.21 -4.04
CA PRO A 507 -10.24 14.82 -2.92
C PRO A 507 -10.85 15.23 -1.57
N PRO A 508 -10.53 14.52 -0.45
CA PRO A 508 -11.16 14.76 0.84
C PRO A 508 -11.09 16.22 1.32
N LYS A 509 -9.93 16.85 1.20
CA LYS A 509 -9.74 18.27 1.59
C LYS A 509 -10.63 19.22 0.78
N TRP A 510 -10.74 19.03 -0.54
CA TRP A 510 -11.61 19.82 -1.40
C TRP A 510 -13.09 19.58 -1.13
N HIS A 511 -13.49 18.31 -0.92
CA HIS A 511 -14.86 17.99 -0.52
C HIS A 511 -15.24 18.73 0.77
N ARG A 512 -14.38 18.71 1.79
CA ARG A 512 -14.58 19.40 3.05
C ARG A 512 -14.62 20.91 2.87
N PHE A 513 -13.73 21.47 2.06
CA PHE A 513 -13.69 22.89 1.75
C PHE A 513 -15.03 23.40 1.19
N PHE A 514 -15.63 22.70 0.24
CA PHE A 514 -16.92 23.11 -0.34
C PHE A 514 -18.13 22.82 0.55
N THR A 515 -18.00 21.98 1.53
CA THR A 515 -19.14 21.54 2.34
C THR A 515 -19.11 22.04 3.79
N ASP A 516 -17.98 22.49 4.30
CA ASP A 516 -17.79 23.00 5.67
C ASP A 516 -17.26 24.44 5.62
N LYS A 517 -18.19 25.41 5.84
CA LYS A 517 -17.86 26.84 5.77
C LYS A 517 -16.78 27.25 6.78
N LYS A 518 -16.78 26.65 7.99
CA LYS A 518 -15.77 26.95 9.01
C LYS A 518 -14.40 26.48 8.56
N TYR A 519 -14.31 25.25 8.08
CA TYR A 519 -13.07 24.70 7.53
C TYR A 519 -12.58 25.48 6.31
N ALA A 520 -13.49 25.89 5.41
CA ALA A 520 -13.14 26.69 4.25
C ALA A 520 -12.52 28.03 4.66
N TRP A 521 -13.15 28.72 5.62
CA TRP A 521 -12.65 30.01 6.12
C TRP A 521 -11.29 29.86 6.81
N GLU A 522 -11.15 28.87 7.69
CA GLU A 522 -9.88 28.57 8.38
C GLU A 522 -8.79 28.18 7.38
N SER A 523 -9.12 27.39 6.36
CA SER A 523 -8.18 27.00 5.29
C SER A 523 -7.71 28.21 4.49
N ILE A 524 -8.62 29.12 4.12
CA ILE A 524 -8.26 30.35 3.40
C ILE A 524 -7.37 31.24 4.29
N LYS A 525 -7.81 31.48 5.54
CA LYS A 525 -7.03 32.24 6.51
C LYS A 525 -5.63 31.66 6.67
N TYR A 526 -5.53 30.36 6.90
CA TYR A 526 -4.25 29.67 7.04
C TYR A 526 -3.38 29.82 5.79
N THR A 527 -3.94 29.56 4.60
CA THR A 527 -3.19 29.66 3.34
C THR A 527 -2.64 31.05 3.07
N VAL A 528 -3.34 32.09 3.50
CA VAL A 528 -2.91 33.49 3.31
C VAL A 528 -1.96 33.93 4.42
N THR A 529 -2.32 33.67 5.68
CA THR A 529 -1.58 34.23 6.83
C THR A 529 -0.33 33.43 7.17
N TYR A 530 -0.36 32.12 7.02
CA TYR A 530 0.74 31.24 7.39
C TYR A 530 2.06 31.53 6.62
N PRO A 531 2.07 31.62 5.28
CA PRO A 531 3.28 31.97 4.55
C PRO A 531 3.85 33.32 4.94
N VAL A 532 2.97 34.31 5.18
CA VAL A 532 3.38 35.65 5.59
C VAL A 532 4.00 35.62 6.99
N ARG A 533 3.35 34.93 7.94
CA ARG A 533 3.87 34.76 9.30
C ARG A 533 5.16 33.97 9.32
N PHE A 534 5.21 32.83 8.59
CA PHE A 534 6.41 32.03 8.46
C PHE A 534 7.59 32.78 7.84
N TYR A 535 7.32 33.71 6.93
CA TYR A 535 8.35 34.58 6.34
C TYR A 535 8.82 35.68 7.30
N ARG A 536 7.89 36.36 7.97
CA ARG A 536 8.18 37.53 8.80
C ARG A 536 8.62 37.23 10.22
N ASP A 537 8.08 36.17 10.81
CA ASP A 537 8.26 35.79 12.21
C ASP A 537 9.30 34.66 12.33
N ALA A 538 10.50 35.05 12.79
CA ALA A 538 11.61 34.10 12.92
C ALA A 538 11.38 33.09 14.05
N GLU A 539 10.79 33.51 15.16
CA GLU A 539 10.48 32.69 16.32
C GLU A 539 9.39 31.64 16.00
N PHE A 540 8.33 32.05 15.32
CA PHE A 540 7.29 31.17 14.84
C PHE A 540 7.88 30.08 13.90
N ARG A 541 8.76 30.46 12.99
CA ARG A 541 9.41 29.55 12.05
C ARG A 541 10.31 28.54 12.73
N GLU A 542 11.13 29.02 13.69
CA GLU A 542 12.01 28.15 14.47
C GLU A 542 11.20 27.15 15.30
N THR A 543 10.19 27.61 16.01
CA THR A 543 9.29 26.77 16.81
C THR A 543 8.61 25.72 15.95
N TRP A 544 8.09 26.11 14.78
CA TRP A 544 7.44 25.17 13.87
C TRP A 544 8.41 24.09 13.36
N LEU A 545 9.62 24.48 12.97
CA LEU A 545 10.62 23.52 12.49
C LEU A 545 11.04 22.56 13.59
N LEU A 546 11.25 23.04 14.81
CA LEU A 546 11.57 22.20 15.97
C LEU A 546 10.46 21.20 16.30
N GLN A 547 9.20 21.61 16.20
CA GLN A 547 8.06 20.70 16.36
C GLN A 547 8.01 19.62 15.27
N GLN A 548 8.32 19.95 14.01
CA GLN A 548 8.39 18.93 12.94
C GLN A 548 9.53 17.96 13.18
N VAL A 549 10.67 18.41 13.69
CA VAL A 549 11.80 17.54 14.06
C VAL A 549 11.41 16.63 15.22
N ALA A 550 10.78 17.17 16.26
CA ALA A 550 10.31 16.38 17.39
C ALA A 550 9.30 15.31 16.96
N ALA A 551 8.30 15.69 16.16
CA ALA A 551 7.32 14.75 15.63
C ALA A 551 7.97 13.66 14.75
N GLY A 552 8.94 14.02 13.92
CA GLY A 552 9.69 13.05 13.10
C GLY A 552 10.55 12.10 13.95
N HIS A 553 11.12 12.58 15.03
CA HIS A 553 11.84 11.77 15.99
C HIS A 553 10.92 10.81 16.76
N ASP A 554 9.80 11.30 17.30
CA ASP A 554 8.82 10.51 18.05
C ASP A 554 8.17 9.42 17.18
N GLU A 555 7.99 9.68 15.89
CA GLU A 555 7.52 8.68 14.92
C GLU A 555 8.61 7.68 14.49
N GLY A 556 9.84 7.82 14.96
CA GLY A 556 10.98 6.98 14.59
C GLY A 556 11.46 7.22 13.15
N MET A 557 11.19 8.39 12.60
CA MET A 557 11.67 8.79 11.26
C MET A 557 13.04 9.45 11.28
N LEU A 558 13.47 9.95 12.44
CA LEU A 558 14.78 10.56 12.66
C LEU A 558 15.47 9.86 13.83
N SER A 559 16.77 9.64 13.72
CA SER A 559 17.63 9.25 14.84
C SER A 559 17.95 10.48 15.72
N ASP A 560 18.42 10.25 16.95
CA ASP A 560 18.85 11.33 17.85
C ASP A 560 19.87 12.26 17.18
N ALA A 561 20.90 11.68 16.56
CA ALA A 561 21.94 12.44 15.86
C ALA A 561 21.39 13.28 14.68
N GLU A 562 20.43 12.74 13.91
CA GLU A 562 19.79 13.48 12.83
C GLU A 562 18.88 14.58 13.34
N ALA A 563 18.15 14.32 14.42
CA ALA A 563 17.31 15.32 15.06
C ALA A 563 18.16 16.49 15.60
N ASP A 564 19.26 16.20 16.28
CA ASP A 564 20.19 17.20 16.81
C ASP A 564 20.87 17.99 15.70
N TYR A 565 21.34 17.33 14.66
CA TYR A 565 21.92 17.99 13.49
C TYR A 565 20.95 18.97 12.82
N ILE A 566 19.66 18.61 12.73
CA ILE A 566 18.64 19.50 12.16
C ILE A 566 18.34 20.63 13.13
N ARG A 567 18.24 20.38 14.45
CA ARG A 567 18.02 21.40 15.49
C ARG A 567 19.08 22.49 15.47
N GLU A 568 20.33 22.11 15.36
CA GLU A 568 21.44 23.09 15.25
C GLU A 568 21.32 23.99 14.03
N ARG A 569 20.81 23.46 12.91
CA ARG A 569 20.70 24.19 11.63
C ARG A 569 19.38 24.92 11.39
N VAL A 570 18.45 24.83 12.32
CA VAL A 570 17.17 25.57 12.20
C VAL A 570 17.42 27.08 12.13
N LYS A 571 18.49 27.57 12.74
CA LYS A 571 18.88 28.99 12.78
C LYS A 571 19.58 29.51 11.51
N ASP A 572 19.97 28.65 10.59
CA ASP A 572 20.65 29.08 9.36
C ASP A 572 19.77 29.95 8.44
N PRO A 573 20.37 30.84 7.62
CA PRO A 573 19.63 31.77 6.77
C PRO A 573 18.56 31.14 5.91
N PHE A 574 17.36 31.68 6.05
CA PHE A 574 16.09 31.09 5.61
C PHE A 574 15.82 31.12 4.10
N ILE A 575 16.27 32.14 3.38
CA ILE A 575 15.82 32.42 2.00
C ILE A 575 16.14 31.27 1.03
N GLN A 576 17.33 30.70 1.13
CA GLN A 576 17.71 29.58 0.25
C GLN A 576 16.93 28.30 0.55
N LYS A 577 16.65 28.00 1.83
CA LYS A 577 15.86 26.84 2.23
C LYS A 577 14.40 26.98 1.82
N TYR A 578 13.84 28.18 1.95
CA TYR A 578 12.45 28.48 1.58
C TYR A 578 12.21 28.31 0.07
N LEU A 579 13.07 28.88 -0.75
CA LEU A 579 12.95 28.76 -2.20
C LEU A 579 13.06 27.30 -2.67
N LYS A 580 13.93 26.49 -2.03
CA LYS A 580 14.01 25.05 -2.30
C LYS A 580 12.73 24.31 -1.87
N CYS A 581 12.20 24.62 -0.69
CA CYS A 581 10.95 24.01 -0.21
C CYS A 581 9.74 24.41 -1.06
N VAL A 582 9.63 25.66 -1.46
CA VAL A 582 8.55 26.13 -2.35
C VAL A 582 8.65 25.46 -3.72
N ALA A 583 9.84 25.39 -4.30
CA ALA A 583 10.05 24.71 -5.58
C ALA A 583 9.67 23.24 -5.51
N VAL A 584 10.04 22.54 -4.44
CA VAL A 584 9.64 21.14 -4.21
C VAL A 584 8.13 21.01 -4.02
N HIS A 585 7.51 21.89 -3.20
CA HIS A 585 6.05 21.87 -2.99
C HIS A 585 5.27 22.13 -4.27
N VAL A 586 5.68 23.11 -5.05
CA VAL A 586 5.06 23.42 -6.35
C VAL A 586 5.26 22.27 -7.34
N ALA A 587 6.43 21.64 -7.35
CA ALA A 587 6.70 20.50 -8.22
C ALA A 587 5.92 19.22 -7.81
N THR A 588 5.59 19.08 -6.53
CA THR A 588 4.87 17.89 -6.00
C THR A 588 3.36 18.08 -5.92
N LEU A 589 2.84 19.31 -5.99
CA LEU A 589 1.41 19.62 -5.98
C LEU A 589 0.56 18.81 -6.98
N PRO A 590 1.03 18.48 -8.19
CA PRO A 590 0.25 17.62 -9.11
C PRO A 590 0.21 16.15 -8.71
N ILE A 591 1.01 15.71 -7.73
CA ILE A 591 1.24 14.31 -7.40
C ILE A 591 0.64 13.93 -6.03
N THR A 592 0.38 14.90 -5.19
CA THR A 592 -0.30 14.78 -3.89
C THR A 592 -1.75 15.24 -3.98
#